data_192f676df4ae507ed6d84b366b269a2c
#
_entry.id   192f676df4ae507ed6d84b366b269a2c
#
_cell.length_a   1.000
_cell.length_b   1.000
_cell.length_c   1.000
_cell.angle_alpha   90.00
_cell.angle_beta   90.00
_cell.angle_gamma   90.00
#
_symmetry.space_group_name_H-M   'P 1'
#
loop_
_entity.id
_entity.type
_entity.pdbx_description
1 polymer ?
#
loop_
_entity_poly.entity_id
_entity_poly.type
_entity_poly.pdbx_seq_one_letter_code
_entity_poly.pdbx_strand_id
1 'polypeptide(L)'
;MPLLERAVAAGRFPSLHRLPWRSDPLAACAYVAELLGDDNAVAQQLAVWVSDLRPRQKRKMLNRSVEKGTHYKWFLGGHRSDYAVWVHQYRPASVFVSSDRFAASIHNHRYPFVSRVLSGSLYISTFEVSSDEPRCSISLKGEQVLEVGDVMFLDSNDVHRIDRVLDDTTTIVVQGPPVRHYSTRFDPRNGCSERIYDLDALFPNLTAAFTKDGFIVG
;
A
#
# COMPACT_ATOMS: atom_id res chain seq x y z
N MET A 1 -20.63 -3.56 23.57
CA MET A 1 -19.31 -4.06 23.11
C MET A 1 -18.97 -3.42 21.79
N PRO A 2 -17.81 -2.79 21.65
CA PRO A 2 -17.34 -2.25 20.38
C PRO A 2 -17.32 -3.34 19.30
N LEU A 3 -17.47 -2.94 18.04
CA LEU A 3 -17.43 -3.84 16.88
C LEU A 3 -16.14 -4.67 16.84
N LEU A 4 -15.02 -4.11 17.35
CA LEU A 4 -13.72 -4.74 17.45
C LEU A 4 -13.73 -6.01 18.30
N GLU A 5 -14.29 -5.94 19.52
CA GLU A 5 -14.36 -7.09 20.44
C GLU A 5 -15.18 -8.26 19.88
N ARG A 6 -16.24 -7.96 19.12
CA ARG A 6 -17.04 -9.00 18.44
C ARG A 6 -16.34 -9.67 17.26
N ALA A 7 -15.47 -8.93 16.56
CA ALA A 7 -14.77 -9.44 15.40
C ALA A 7 -13.56 -10.29 15.80
N VAL A 8 -12.83 -9.87 16.82
CA VAL A 8 -11.71 -10.62 17.40
C VAL A 8 -12.22 -11.93 18.02
N ALA A 9 -13.36 -11.90 18.73
CA ALA A 9 -13.99 -13.11 19.27
C ALA A 9 -14.47 -14.10 18.19
N ALA A 10 -14.70 -13.65 16.96
CA ALA A 10 -15.15 -14.49 15.84
C ALA A 10 -14.01 -15.00 14.94
N GLY A 11 -12.75 -14.68 15.24
CA GLY A 11 -11.58 -15.07 14.41
C GLY A 11 -11.65 -14.57 12.96
N ARG A 12 -12.36 -13.46 12.72
CA ARG A 12 -12.50 -12.86 11.38
C ARG A 12 -12.09 -11.41 11.45
N PHE A 13 -11.28 -10.97 10.48
CA PHE A 13 -11.17 -9.53 10.23
C PHE A 13 -12.58 -8.98 10.07
N PRO A 14 -12.97 -7.97 10.86
CA PRO A 14 -14.24 -7.33 10.63
C PRO A 14 -14.28 -6.88 9.18
N SER A 15 -15.48 -6.86 8.63
CA SER A 15 -15.69 -6.55 7.22
C SER A 15 -15.12 -5.17 6.90
N LEU A 16 -13.86 -5.13 6.49
CA LEU A 16 -13.13 -3.90 6.11
C LEU A 16 -13.93 -3.03 5.12
N HIS A 17 -14.86 -3.65 4.35
CA HIS A 17 -15.76 -2.95 3.44
C HIS A 17 -16.80 -2.05 4.15
N ARG A 18 -16.99 -2.20 5.47
CA ARG A 18 -17.92 -1.37 6.26
C ARG A 18 -17.25 -0.15 6.88
N LEU A 19 -15.93 -0.05 6.78
CA LEU A 19 -15.21 1.11 7.28
C LEU A 19 -15.50 2.34 6.41
N PRO A 20 -15.43 3.53 6.99
CA PRO A 20 -15.77 4.78 6.30
C PRO A 20 -14.66 5.26 5.35
N TRP A 21 -14.14 4.38 4.49
CA TRP A 21 -13.00 4.65 3.62
C TRP A 21 -13.11 5.92 2.78
N ARG A 22 -14.34 6.29 2.38
CA ARG A 22 -14.57 7.45 1.51
C ARG A 22 -14.89 8.72 2.28
N SER A 23 -15.62 8.59 3.39
CA SER A 23 -16.05 9.73 4.20
C SER A 23 -15.04 10.14 5.25
N ASP A 24 -14.28 9.17 5.79
CA ASP A 24 -13.23 9.39 6.79
C ASP A 24 -12.13 8.33 6.66
N PRO A 25 -11.20 8.48 5.69
CA PRO A 25 -10.10 7.55 5.49
C PRO A 25 -9.18 7.42 6.71
N LEU A 26 -9.02 8.50 7.49
CA LEU A 26 -8.16 8.50 8.67
C LEU A 26 -8.75 7.62 9.77
N ALA A 27 -10.05 7.74 10.06
CA ALA A 27 -10.72 6.86 11.01
C ALA A 27 -10.68 5.39 10.54
N ALA A 28 -10.86 5.13 9.24
CA ALA A 28 -10.73 3.79 8.69
C ALA A 28 -9.31 3.22 8.88
N CYS A 29 -8.27 4.02 8.64
CA CYS A 29 -6.88 3.62 8.85
C CYS A 29 -6.56 3.43 10.34
N ALA A 30 -7.04 4.29 11.22
CA ALA A 30 -6.85 4.14 12.66
C ALA A 30 -7.42 2.81 13.17
N TYR A 31 -8.63 2.45 12.74
CA TYR A 31 -9.24 1.17 13.04
C TYR A 31 -8.40 -0.02 12.51
N VAL A 32 -7.90 0.10 11.28
CA VAL A 32 -7.04 -0.95 10.69
C VAL A 32 -5.72 -1.06 11.43
N ALA A 33 -5.15 0.05 11.91
CA ALA A 33 -3.92 0.03 12.69
C ALA A 33 -4.10 -0.72 14.02
N GLU A 34 -5.20 -0.50 14.74
CA GLU A 34 -5.54 -1.28 15.93
C GLU A 34 -5.69 -2.75 15.62
N LEU A 35 -6.39 -3.08 14.53
CA LEU A 35 -6.60 -4.46 14.10
C LEU A 35 -5.27 -5.15 13.73
N LEU A 36 -4.40 -4.48 13.01
CA LEU A 36 -3.08 -4.99 12.65
C LEU A 36 -2.12 -5.03 13.85
N GLY A 37 -2.39 -4.27 14.92
CA GLY A 37 -1.65 -4.32 16.18
C GLY A 37 -1.89 -5.60 16.99
N ASP A 38 -2.96 -6.35 16.72
CA ASP A 38 -3.27 -7.61 17.41
C ASP A 38 -2.62 -8.80 16.69
N ASP A 39 -1.59 -9.40 17.33
CA ASP A 39 -0.86 -10.56 16.80
C ASP A 39 -1.75 -11.76 16.49
N ASN A 40 -2.68 -12.05 17.39
CA ASN A 40 -3.56 -13.22 17.24
C ASN A 40 -4.57 -12.99 16.10
N ALA A 41 -5.13 -11.79 15.99
CA ALA A 41 -6.06 -11.46 14.92
C ALA A 41 -5.39 -11.56 13.55
N VAL A 42 -4.16 -11.04 13.41
CA VAL A 42 -3.38 -11.10 12.16
C VAL A 42 -3.03 -12.54 11.81
N ALA A 43 -2.51 -13.32 12.75
CA ALA A 43 -2.11 -14.71 12.52
C ALA A 43 -3.32 -15.59 12.11
N GLN A 44 -4.43 -15.47 12.82
CA GLN A 44 -5.66 -16.20 12.49
C GLN A 44 -6.20 -15.82 11.12
N GLN A 45 -6.21 -14.54 10.79
CA GLN A 45 -6.71 -14.07 9.50
C GLN A 45 -5.82 -14.51 8.34
N LEU A 46 -4.51 -14.47 8.50
CA LEU A 46 -3.57 -14.98 7.49
C LEU A 46 -3.76 -16.49 7.29
N ALA A 47 -3.92 -17.24 8.37
CA ALA A 47 -4.19 -18.67 8.30
C ALA A 47 -5.48 -18.97 7.51
N VAL A 48 -6.58 -18.25 7.79
CA VAL A 48 -7.85 -18.38 7.06
C VAL A 48 -7.67 -18.04 5.58
N TRP A 49 -6.96 -16.97 5.26
CA TRP A 49 -6.73 -16.58 3.86
C TRP A 49 -5.90 -17.59 3.07
N VAL A 50 -4.99 -18.29 3.72
CA VAL A 50 -4.11 -19.26 3.05
C VAL A 50 -4.74 -20.65 2.98
N SER A 51 -5.36 -21.12 4.08
CA SER A 51 -5.89 -22.49 4.18
C SER A 51 -7.20 -22.69 3.42
N ASP A 52 -8.08 -21.68 3.44
CA ASP A 52 -9.45 -21.81 2.91
C ASP A 52 -9.60 -21.38 1.44
N LEU A 53 -8.48 -21.04 0.80
CA LEU A 53 -8.51 -20.61 -0.59
C LEU A 53 -8.90 -21.73 -1.55
N ARG A 54 -10.09 -21.62 -2.10
CA ARG A 54 -10.54 -22.49 -3.22
C ARG A 54 -9.69 -22.22 -4.48
N PRO A 55 -9.53 -23.17 -5.40
CA PRO A 55 -8.71 -23.02 -6.61
C PRO A 55 -9.03 -21.74 -7.41
N ARG A 56 -10.31 -21.37 -7.51
CA ARG A 56 -10.75 -20.13 -8.18
C ARG A 56 -10.25 -18.87 -7.47
N GLN A 57 -10.24 -18.87 -6.13
CA GLN A 57 -9.76 -17.75 -5.34
C GLN A 57 -8.24 -17.61 -5.45
N LYS A 58 -7.51 -18.74 -5.37
CA LYS A 58 -6.05 -18.76 -5.61
C LYS A 58 -5.69 -18.16 -6.96
N ARG A 59 -6.41 -18.56 -8.03
CA ARG A 59 -6.21 -18.01 -9.38
C ARG A 59 -6.48 -16.50 -9.42
N LYS A 60 -7.57 -16.04 -8.79
CA LYS A 60 -7.88 -14.59 -8.71
C LYS A 60 -6.80 -13.81 -7.97
N MET A 61 -6.25 -14.36 -6.89
CA MET A 61 -5.15 -13.75 -6.15
C MET A 61 -3.91 -13.65 -7.03
N LEU A 62 -3.49 -14.75 -7.65
CA LEU A 62 -2.31 -14.78 -8.52
C LEU A 62 -2.44 -13.78 -9.68
N ASN A 63 -3.60 -13.73 -10.34
CA ASN A 63 -3.84 -12.82 -11.47
C ASN A 63 -3.79 -11.33 -11.08
N ARG A 64 -3.97 -11.01 -9.80
CA ARG A 64 -3.86 -9.63 -9.27
C ARG A 64 -2.55 -9.35 -8.57
N SER A 65 -1.78 -10.38 -8.28
CA SER A 65 -0.47 -10.23 -7.68
C SER A 65 0.52 -9.68 -8.69
N VAL A 66 1.45 -8.87 -8.22
CA VAL A 66 2.37 -8.12 -9.09
C VAL A 66 3.80 -8.30 -8.59
N GLU A 67 4.70 -8.58 -9.53
CA GLU A 67 6.13 -8.53 -9.28
C GLU A 67 6.65 -7.11 -9.54
N LYS A 68 7.32 -6.55 -8.55
CA LYS A 68 8.07 -5.29 -8.64
C LYS A 68 9.56 -5.58 -8.51
N GLY A 69 10.41 -4.66 -8.92
CA GLY A 69 11.85 -4.89 -8.81
C GLY A 69 12.37 -5.02 -7.38
N THR A 70 11.68 -4.43 -6.42
CA THR A 70 12.06 -4.44 -5.00
C THR A 70 11.29 -5.46 -4.16
N HIS A 71 10.11 -5.91 -4.60
CA HIS A 71 9.25 -6.81 -3.84
C HIS A 71 8.17 -7.44 -4.70
N TYR A 72 7.62 -8.55 -4.22
CA TYR A 72 6.37 -9.11 -4.71
C TYR A 72 5.20 -8.51 -3.93
N LYS A 73 4.10 -8.22 -4.63
CA LYS A 73 2.83 -7.81 -4.04
C LYS A 73 1.81 -8.93 -4.22
N TRP A 74 1.57 -9.67 -3.17
CA TRP A 74 0.57 -10.74 -3.17
C TRP A 74 -0.79 -10.16 -2.79
N PHE A 75 -1.74 -10.23 -3.71
CA PHE A 75 -3.10 -9.74 -3.46
C PHE A 75 -3.88 -10.74 -2.62
N LEU A 76 -4.27 -10.37 -1.40
CA LEU A 76 -5.07 -11.23 -0.52
C LEU A 76 -6.57 -11.01 -0.66
N GLY A 77 -7.00 -9.79 -0.89
CA GLY A 77 -8.41 -9.46 -0.97
C GLY A 77 -8.67 -7.96 -1.13
N GLY A 78 -9.94 -7.60 -1.18
CA GLY A 78 -10.34 -6.20 -1.21
C GLY A 78 -11.57 -5.95 -2.08
N HIS A 79 -12.09 -4.76 -1.95
CA HIS A 79 -13.19 -4.22 -2.75
C HIS A 79 -12.65 -3.06 -3.60
N ARG A 80 -12.85 -3.11 -4.91
CA ARG A 80 -12.16 -2.26 -5.91
C ARG A 80 -12.15 -0.76 -5.62
N SER A 81 -13.20 -0.25 -5.00
CA SER A 81 -13.39 1.18 -4.76
C SER A 81 -13.05 1.63 -3.34
N ASP A 82 -12.86 0.69 -2.41
CA ASP A 82 -12.82 1.03 -1.01
C ASP A 82 -11.49 0.65 -0.34
N TYR A 83 -10.99 -0.57 -0.55
CA TYR A 83 -9.73 -1.01 0.05
C TYR A 83 -9.11 -2.19 -0.72
N ALA A 84 -7.83 -2.43 -0.48
CA ALA A 84 -7.13 -3.63 -0.92
C ALA A 84 -6.17 -4.14 0.17
N VAL A 85 -6.07 -5.46 0.30
CA VAL A 85 -5.17 -6.12 1.23
C VAL A 85 -4.08 -6.84 0.44
N TRP A 86 -2.84 -6.57 0.82
CA TRP A 86 -1.65 -7.08 0.18
C TRP A 86 -0.70 -7.67 1.20
N VAL A 87 0.10 -8.66 0.78
CA VAL A 87 1.37 -8.98 1.42
C VAL A 87 2.48 -8.52 0.49
N HIS A 88 3.39 -7.70 1.01
CA HIS A 88 4.63 -7.37 0.33
C HIS A 88 5.73 -8.28 0.84
N GLN A 89 6.33 -9.04 -0.04
CA GLN A 89 7.50 -9.86 0.23
C GLN A 89 8.69 -9.19 -0.46
N TYR A 90 9.57 -8.61 0.32
CA TYR A 90 10.71 -7.88 -0.20
C TYR A 90 11.77 -8.82 -0.76
N ARG A 91 12.44 -8.37 -1.80
CA ARG A 91 13.60 -9.05 -2.35
C ARG A 91 14.79 -8.93 -1.38
N PRO A 92 15.81 -9.80 -1.49
CA PRO A 92 17.00 -9.70 -0.67
C PRO A 92 17.57 -8.29 -0.65
N ALA A 93 18.15 -7.91 0.48
CA ALA A 93 18.68 -6.57 0.73
C ALA A 93 19.64 -6.09 -0.38
N SER A 94 20.46 -6.98 -0.92
CA SER A 94 21.38 -6.68 -2.03
C SER A 94 20.68 -6.23 -3.31
N VAL A 95 19.51 -6.81 -3.61
CA VAL A 95 18.70 -6.45 -4.78
C VAL A 95 17.96 -5.14 -4.54
N PHE A 96 17.51 -4.91 -3.29
CA PHE A 96 16.78 -3.69 -2.94
C PHE A 96 17.68 -2.45 -3.06
N VAL A 97 18.88 -2.49 -2.50
CA VAL A 97 19.84 -1.34 -2.48
C VAL A 97 20.29 -0.95 -3.89
N SER A 98 20.41 -1.89 -4.82
CA SER A 98 20.82 -1.62 -6.20
C SER A 98 19.68 -1.09 -7.09
N SER A 99 18.50 -0.85 -6.54
CA SER A 99 17.28 -0.53 -7.29
C SER A 99 17.00 0.98 -7.31
N ASP A 100 16.99 1.61 -8.49
CA ASP A 100 16.48 2.98 -8.73
C ASP A 100 14.94 3.04 -8.79
N ARG A 101 14.25 2.09 -8.18
CA ARG A 101 12.82 1.94 -8.36
C ARG A 101 12.00 2.69 -7.33
N PHE A 102 10.70 2.81 -7.61
CA PHE A 102 9.77 3.65 -6.87
C PHE A 102 9.81 3.47 -5.34
N ALA A 103 9.87 2.24 -4.82
CA ALA A 103 9.91 2.00 -3.38
C ALA A 103 11.20 2.50 -2.70
N ALA A 104 12.33 2.50 -3.42
CA ALA A 104 13.62 3.03 -2.96
C ALA A 104 13.81 4.52 -3.32
N SER A 105 12.83 5.18 -3.92
CA SER A 105 12.84 6.63 -4.19
C SER A 105 12.06 7.38 -3.11
N ILE A 106 12.30 8.68 -3.00
CA ILE A 106 11.45 9.55 -2.18
C ILE A 106 10.11 9.72 -2.90
N HIS A 107 9.02 9.30 -2.28
CA HIS A 107 7.71 9.31 -2.92
C HIS A 107 6.56 9.41 -1.92
N ASN A 108 5.39 9.73 -2.44
CA ASN A 108 4.12 9.57 -1.74
C ASN A 108 3.21 8.58 -2.50
N HIS A 109 2.09 8.23 -1.89
CA HIS A 109 1.10 7.36 -2.47
C HIS A 109 -0.15 8.13 -2.89
N ARG A 110 -0.92 7.59 -3.84
CA ARG A 110 -2.24 8.12 -4.22
C ARG A 110 -3.36 7.71 -3.26
N TYR A 111 -3.05 6.92 -2.25
CA TYR A 111 -3.98 6.35 -1.26
C TYR A 111 -3.33 6.31 0.13
N PRO A 112 -4.12 6.43 1.19
CA PRO A 112 -3.65 6.13 2.53
C PRO A 112 -3.49 4.62 2.71
N PHE A 113 -2.57 4.18 3.57
CA PHE A 113 -2.43 2.78 3.89
C PHE A 113 -1.90 2.55 5.30
N VAL A 114 -2.19 1.37 5.83
CA VAL A 114 -1.61 0.85 7.07
C VAL A 114 -0.79 -0.38 6.72
N SER A 115 0.42 -0.44 7.24
CA SER A 115 1.35 -1.56 7.05
C SER A 115 1.81 -2.10 8.39
N ARG A 116 1.94 -3.44 8.50
CA ARG A 116 2.57 -4.10 9.63
C ARG A 116 3.68 -5.01 9.16
N VAL A 117 4.81 -5.01 9.85
CA VAL A 117 5.93 -5.95 9.62
C VAL A 117 5.56 -7.32 10.19
N LEU A 118 5.60 -8.35 9.33
CA LEU A 118 5.35 -9.75 9.70
C LEU A 118 6.65 -10.53 9.94
N SER A 119 7.71 -10.18 9.20
CA SER A 119 9.06 -10.75 9.36
C SER A 119 10.11 -9.75 8.87
N GLY A 120 11.34 -9.86 9.35
CA GLY A 120 12.45 -8.98 9.00
C GLY A 120 12.31 -7.59 9.59
N SER A 121 12.85 -6.59 8.92
CA SER A 121 12.69 -5.17 9.30
C SER A 121 12.83 -4.22 8.11
N LEU A 122 12.26 -3.00 8.26
CA LEU A 122 12.31 -1.91 7.29
C LEU A 122 12.98 -0.69 7.91
N TYR A 123 13.89 -0.07 7.18
CA TYR A 123 14.47 1.23 7.51
C TYR A 123 13.80 2.27 6.61
N ILE A 124 13.17 3.26 7.22
CA ILE A 124 12.31 4.23 6.52
C ILE A 124 12.70 5.64 6.90
N SER A 125 12.91 6.48 5.89
CA SER A 125 13.01 7.94 6.06
C SER A 125 11.69 8.59 5.66
N THR A 126 11.27 9.58 6.44
CA THR A 126 10.14 10.48 6.15
C THR A 126 10.64 11.87 5.81
N PHE A 127 9.92 12.58 4.95
CA PHE A 127 10.36 13.87 4.42
C PHE A 127 9.25 14.91 4.50
N GLU A 128 9.65 16.17 4.69
CA GLU A 128 8.83 17.34 4.42
C GLU A 128 9.14 17.85 3.01
N VAL A 129 8.09 18.16 2.27
CA VAL A 129 8.20 18.74 0.93
C VAL A 129 7.46 20.05 0.92
N SER A 130 8.17 21.14 0.65
CA SER A 130 7.58 22.44 0.36
C SER A 130 7.62 22.67 -1.15
N SER A 131 6.49 23.06 -1.72
CA SER A 131 6.39 23.41 -3.14
C SER A 131 6.38 24.91 -3.32
N ASP A 132 7.51 25.47 -3.69
CA ASP A 132 7.56 26.78 -4.34
C ASP A 132 7.69 26.51 -5.83
N GLU A 133 6.55 26.37 -6.53
CA GLU A 133 6.58 26.07 -7.96
C GLU A 133 7.48 27.08 -8.72
N PRO A 134 8.36 26.61 -9.58
CA PRO A 134 8.50 25.26 -10.16
C PRO A 134 9.47 24.32 -9.42
N ARG A 135 9.99 24.69 -8.25
CA ARG A 135 10.95 23.88 -7.48
C ARG A 135 10.32 23.42 -6.18
N CYS A 136 10.64 22.21 -5.75
CA CYS A 136 10.33 21.74 -4.41
C CYS A 136 11.61 21.62 -3.59
N SER A 137 11.55 22.01 -2.33
CA SER A 137 12.59 21.68 -1.36
C SER A 137 12.17 20.44 -0.57
N ILE A 138 13.11 19.54 -0.37
CA ILE A 138 12.88 18.26 0.31
C ILE A 138 13.82 18.21 1.49
N SER A 139 13.29 18.10 2.69
CA SER A 139 14.07 17.97 3.93
C SER A 139 13.72 16.68 4.67
N LEU A 140 14.72 16.06 5.27
CA LEU A 140 14.51 14.87 6.12
C LEU A 140 13.75 15.31 7.37
N LYS A 141 12.63 14.66 7.64
CA LYS A 141 11.79 14.87 8.83
C LYS A 141 12.16 13.88 9.94
N GLY A 142 12.47 12.64 9.58
CA GLY A 142 12.81 11.60 10.54
C GLY A 142 13.18 10.29 9.88
N GLU A 143 13.82 9.44 10.67
CA GLU A 143 14.19 8.08 10.31
C GLU A 143 13.69 7.13 11.37
N GLN A 144 13.26 5.95 10.97
CA GLN A 144 12.79 4.90 11.87
C GLN A 144 13.11 3.53 11.35
N VAL A 145 13.27 2.59 12.27
CA VAL A 145 13.34 1.16 11.98
C VAL A 145 12.01 0.56 12.43
N LEU A 146 11.37 -0.17 11.53
CA LEU A 146 10.17 -0.94 11.83
C LEU A 146 10.56 -2.41 11.94
N GLU A 147 10.28 -3.00 13.08
CA GLU A 147 10.53 -4.39 13.40
C GLU A 147 9.24 -5.22 13.38
N VAL A 148 9.37 -6.53 13.57
CA VAL A 148 8.22 -7.45 13.60
C VAL A 148 7.20 -6.98 14.64
N GLY A 149 5.96 -6.82 14.21
CA GLY A 149 4.86 -6.32 15.03
C GLY A 149 4.59 -4.83 14.88
N ASP A 150 5.56 -4.04 14.44
CA ASP A 150 5.36 -2.61 14.28
C ASP A 150 4.35 -2.30 13.18
N VAL A 151 3.48 -1.35 13.49
CA VAL A 151 2.43 -0.86 12.59
C VAL A 151 2.73 0.58 12.19
N MET A 152 2.75 0.83 10.91
CA MET A 152 2.92 2.15 10.32
C MET A 152 1.66 2.57 9.58
N PHE A 153 1.21 3.79 9.80
CA PHE A 153 0.22 4.47 8.98
C PHE A 153 0.87 5.57 8.15
N LEU A 154 0.51 5.65 6.87
CA LEU A 154 0.86 6.75 5.98
C LEU A 154 -0.38 7.25 5.27
N ASP A 155 -0.61 8.57 5.36
CA ASP A 155 -1.60 9.23 4.52
C ASP A 155 -1.06 9.40 3.09
N SER A 156 -1.93 9.72 2.19
CA SER A 156 -1.59 9.91 0.77
C SER A 156 -0.60 11.04 0.52
N ASN A 157 -0.52 12.03 1.44
CA ASN A 157 0.41 13.15 1.34
C ASN A 157 1.75 12.89 2.03
N ASP A 158 1.84 11.86 2.87
CA ASP A 158 3.08 11.55 3.55
C ASP A 158 4.14 11.11 2.56
N VAL A 159 5.29 11.78 2.63
CA VAL A 159 6.44 11.53 1.75
C VAL A 159 7.47 10.70 2.50
N HIS A 160 7.85 9.58 1.92
CA HIS A 160 8.78 8.65 2.54
C HIS A 160 9.66 7.94 1.50
N ARG A 161 10.64 7.22 2.02
CA ARG A 161 11.50 6.31 1.28
C ARG A 161 11.80 5.08 2.15
N ILE A 162 11.82 3.91 1.55
CA ILE A 162 12.41 2.73 2.19
C ILE A 162 13.90 2.75 1.86
N ASP A 163 14.74 2.95 2.86
CA ASP A 163 16.19 3.06 2.69
C ASP A 163 16.85 1.69 2.58
N ARG A 164 16.37 0.76 3.39
CA ARG A 164 16.89 -0.60 3.45
C ARG A 164 15.82 -1.57 3.96
N VAL A 165 15.94 -2.81 3.55
CA VAL A 165 15.20 -3.95 4.09
C VAL A 165 16.20 -5.00 4.58
N LEU A 166 15.87 -5.79 5.59
CA LEU A 166 16.61 -7.03 5.90
C LEU A 166 16.09 -8.15 4.99
N ASP A 167 16.89 -9.22 4.88
CA ASP A 167 16.46 -10.41 4.16
C ASP A 167 15.19 -10.99 4.79
N ASP A 168 14.36 -11.63 3.98
CA ASP A 168 13.07 -12.21 4.37
C ASP A 168 12.04 -11.23 4.96
N THR A 169 12.23 -9.92 4.74
CA THR A 169 11.26 -8.92 5.17
C THR A 169 9.93 -9.09 4.44
N THR A 170 8.87 -9.18 5.23
CA THR A 170 7.49 -9.31 4.74
C THR A 170 6.59 -8.38 5.53
N THR A 171 5.68 -7.70 4.84
CA THR A 171 4.68 -6.84 5.48
C THR A 171 3.27 -7.19 4.99
N ILE A 172 2.26 -7.02 5.85
CA ILE A 172 0.88 -6.94 5.43
C ILE A 172 0.50 -5.48 5.28
N VAL A 173 -0.19 -5.14 4.19
CA VAL A 173 -0.59 -3.77 3.85
C VAL A 173 -2.08 -3.74 3.58
N VAL A 174 -2.79 -2.90 4.31
CA VAL A 174 -4.18 -2.56 4.00
C VAL A 174 -4.20 -1.16 3.41
N GLN A 175 -4.51 -1.11 2.13
CA GLN A 175 -4.54 0.09 1.32
C GLN A 175 -5.98 0.61 1.25
N GLY A 176 -6.20 1.88 1.53
CA GLY A 176 -7.48 2.55 1.34
C GLY A 176 -7.77 2.90 -0.12
N PRO A 177 -8.87 3.60 -0.39
CA PRO A 177 -9.21 4.05 -1.73
C PRO A 177 -8.21 5.09 -2.24
N PRO A 178 -8.00 5.16 -3.56
CA PRO A 178 -7.21 6.24 -4.13
C PRO A 178 -7.94 7.59 -3.98
N VAL A 179 -7.26 8.57 -3.44
CA VAL A 179 -7.75 9.95 -3.30
C VAL A 179 -7.32 10.82 -4.48
N ARG A 180 -6.40 10.33 -5.32
CA ARG A 180 -5.96 10.96 -6.56
C ARG A 180 -5.49 9.89 -7.58
N HIS A 181 -5.30 10.30 -8.83
CA HIS A 181 -4.95 9.37 -9.93
C HIS A 181 -3.45 9.09 -10.05
N TYR A 182 -2.60 9.74 -9.26
CA TYR A 182 -1.16 9.61 -9.35
C TYR A 182 -0.51 9.54 -7.96
N SER A 183 0.66 8.93 -7.91
CA SER A 183 1.67 9.08 -6.86
C SER A 183 2.73 10.06 -7.34
N THR A 184 3.47 10.69 -6.44
CA THR A 184 4.55 11.60 -6.81
C THR A 184 5.88 11.02 -6.37
N ARG A 185 6.86 11.04 -7.25
CA ARG A 185 8.26 10.76 -6.95
C ARG A 185 9.04 12.08 -6.95
N PHE A 186 9.91 12.24 -5.99
CA PHE A 186 10.70 13.45 -5.79
C PHE A 186 12.18 13.14 -5.99
N ASP A 187 12.89 14.03 -6.71
CA ASP A 187 14.35 13.96 -6.85
C ASP A 187 15.00 15.09 -6.03
N PRO A 188 15.69 14.75 -4.92
CA PRO A 188 16.29 15.74 -4.06
C PRO A 188 17.48 16.48 -4.71
N ARG A 189 18.06 15.94 -5.79
CA ARG A 189 19.23 16.54 -6.46
C ARG A 189 18.88 17.76 -7.31
N ASN A 190 17.69 17.78 -7.88
CA ASN A 190 17.26 18.84 -8.79
C ASN A 190 16.00 19.58 -8.31
N GLY A 191 15.42 19.18 -7.18
CA GLY A 191 14.18 19.73 -6.65
C GLY A 191 12.97 19.50 -7.57
N CYS A 192 12.99 18.46 -8.40
CA CYS A 192 11.90 18.14 -9.32
C CYS A 192 11.03 17.03 -8.78
N SER A 193 9.76 17.06 -9.19
CA SER A 193 8.80 15.98 -8.92
C SER A 193 8.26 15.39 -10.20
N GLU A 194 7.98 14.09 -10.17
CA GLU A 194 7.40 13.33 -11.28
C GLU A 194 6.10 12.68 -10.83
N ARG A 195 5.04 12.84 -11.59
CA ARG A 195 3.76 12.17 -11.34
C ARG A 195 3.75 10.79 -12.00
N ILE A 196 3.53 9.77 -11.19
CA ILE A 196 3.42 8.38 -11.62
C ILE A 196 1.95 8.00 -11.64
N TYR A 197 1.37 7.89 -12.83
CA TYR A 197 -0.04 7.56 -13.01
C TYR A 197 -0.27 6.05 -12.97
N ASP A 198 -1.44 5.67 -12.46
CA ASP A 198 -1.95 4.31 -12.62
C ASP A 198 -2.68 4.20 -13.96
N LEU A 199 -1.96 3.74 -14.96
CA LEU A 199 -2.51 3.58 -16.30
C LEU A 199 -3.65 2.57 -16.35
N ASP A 200 -3.58 1.49 -15.54
CA ASP A 200 -4.66 0.49 -15.48
C ASP A 200 -5.96 1.08 -14.92
N ALA A 201 -5.87 2.04 -13.99
CA ALA A 201 -7.03 2.74 -13.48
C ALA A 201 -7.57 3.81 -14.47
N LEU A 202 -6.72 4.37 -15.32
CA LEU A 202 -7.10 5.38 -16.32
C LEU A 202 -7.60 4.76 -17.63
N PHE A 203 -7.13 3.55 -17.97
CA PHE A 203 -7.45 2.89 -19.24
C PHE A 203 -8.93 2.71 -19.51
N PRO A 204 -9.81 2.34 -18.55
CA PRO A 204 -11.26 2.29 -18.80
C PRO A 204 -11.85 3.63 -19.21
N ASN A 205 -11.36 4.75 -18.67
CA ASN A 205 -11.82 6.09 -19.03
C ASN A 205 -11.38 6.46 -20.45
N LEU A 206 -10.16 6.07 -20.83
CA LEU A 206 -9.64 6.25 -22.17
C LEU A 206 -10.47 5.46 -23.20
N THR A 207 -10.70 4.17 -22.91
CA THR A 207 -11.55 3.32 -23.75
C THR A 207 -12.96 3.88 -23.89
N ALA A 208 -13.56 4.35 -22.78
CA ALA A 208 -14.90 4.96 -22.82
C ALA A 208 -14.94 6.25 -23.66
N ALA A 209 -13.89 7.08 -23.63
CA ALA A 209 -13.77 8.27 -24.45
C ALA A 209 -13.75 7.90 -25.95
N PHE A 210 -12.92 6.92 -26.33
CA PHE A 210 -12.85 6.48 -27.73
C PHE A 210 -14.14 5.84 -28.25
N THR A 211 -14.86 5.10 -27.40
CA THR A 211 -16.13 4.49 -27.82
C THR A 211 -17.28 5.50 -27.90
N LYS A 212 -17.26 6.55 -27.08
CA LYS A 212 -18.29 7.60 -27.08
C LYS A 212 -18.24 8.48 -28.34
N ASP A 213 -17.05 8.71 -28.87
CA ASP A 213 -16.85 9.59 -30.03
C ASP A 213 -16.78 8.84 -31.38
N GLY A 214 -17.17 7.57 -31.41
CA GLY A 214 -17.28 6.80 -32.65
C GLY A 214 -15.95 6.35 -33.26
N PHE A 215 -14.84 6.45 -32.57
CA PHE A 215 -13.55 5.90 -32.97
C PHE A 215 -13.47 4.40 -32.67
N ILE A 216 -14.41 3.62 -33.19
CA ILE A 216 -14.24 2.17 -33.25
C ILE A 216 -13.47 1.86 -34.50
N VAL A 217 -12.19 1.55 -34.35
CA VAL A 217 -11.44 0.84 -35.38
C VAL A 217 -11.87 -0.61 -35.26
N GLY A 218 -12.59 -1.07 -36.28
CA GLY A 218 -13.02 -2.46 -36.45
C GLY A 218 -11.85 -3.39 -36.69
#